data_0c1f14393f0403809982bd33ed8f7676
#
_entry.id   0c1f14393f0403809982bd33ed8f7676
#
_cell.length_a   1.000
_cell.length_b   1.000
_cell.length_c   1.000
_cell.angle_alpha   90.00
_cell.angle_beta   90.00
_cell.angle_gamma   90.00
#
_symmetry.space_group_name_H-M   'P 1'
#
loop_
_entity.id
_entity.type
_entity.pdbx_description
1 polymer ?
#
loop_
_entity_poly.entity_id
_entity_poly.type
_entity_poly.pdbx_seq_one_letter_code
_entity_poly.pdbx_strand_id
1 'polypeptide(L)'
;MTESKYGKYIVTELKTKRFDPEFAARYAQWATRILWMDDKVVDGAFQMNVSWYFRPPATPMPEGGGPHTHDADEIIGFFGNNPQDPYDLGGEIEFWLEDEKHILTKSCLIFVPRGMKHCPLILRRVDRPIFHFTTVTSGQYELIKQEKKQ
;
A
#
# COMPACT_ATOMS: atom_id res chain seq x y z
N MET A 1 -26.80 -22.29 -12.43
CA MET A 1 -26.40 -20.89 -12.65
C MET A 1 -25.41 -20.84 -13.78
N THR A 2 -25.65 -20.01 -14.79
CA THR A 2 -24.69 -19.81 -15.87
C THR A 2 -23.47 -19.07 -15.31
N GLU A 3 -22.29 -19.63 -15.54
CA GLU A 3 -21.03 -19.01 -15.16
C GLU A 3 -20.88 -17.64 -15.84
N SER A 4 -20.50 -16.62 -15.09
CA SER A 4 -20.37 -15.26 -15.63
C SER A 4 -19.18 -15.18 -16.60
N LYS A 5 -19.43 -14.83 -17.84
CA LYS A 5 -18.39 -14.68 -18.88
C LYS A 5 -17.27 -13.70 -18.51
N TYR A 6 -17.61 -12.64 -17.79
CA TYR A 6 -16.67 -11.56 -17.42
C TYR A 6 -16.36 -11.50 -15.92
N GLY A 7 -16.96 -12.38 -15.13
CA GLY A 7 -16.73 -12.44 -13.68
C GLY A 7 -15.27 -12.65 -13.29
N LYS A 8 -14.47 -13.25 -14.18
CA LYS A 8 -13.03 -13.46 -13.97
C LYS A 8 -12.22 -12.16 -13.82
N TYR A 9 -12.75 -11.03 -14.26
CA TYR A 9 -12.13 -9.71 -14.10
C TYR A 9 -12.51 -9.01 -12.79
N ILE A 10 -13.41 -9.57 -12.01
CA ILE A 10 -13.91 -8.98 -10.76
C ILE A 10 -13.31 -9.75 -9.59
N VAL A 11 -12.50 -9.07 -8.79
CA VAL A 11 -11.83 -9.65 -7.63
C VAL A 11 -12.47 -9.11 -6.36
N THR A 12 -13.08 -9.98 -5.58
CA THR A 12 -13.79 -9.64 -4.33
C THR A 12 -13.19 -10.31 -3.09
N GLU A 13 -12.13 -11.08 -3.27
CA GLU A 13 -11.44 -11.83 -2.22
C GLU A 13 -9.94 -11.67 -2.33
N LEU A 14 -9.23 -11.74 -1.21
CA LEU A 14 -7.77 -11.75 -1.21
C LEU A 14 -7.26 -13.12 -1.65
N LYS A 15 -6.80 -13.23 -2.90
CA LYS A 15 -6.40 -14.49 -3.54
C LYS A 15 -4.88 -14.73 -3.59
N THR A 16 -4.07 -13.79 -3.09
CA THR A 16 -2.62 -13.93 -3.12
C THR A 16 -2.10 -14.80 -1.97
N LYS A 17 -1.07 -15.61 -2.26
CA LYS A 17 -0.28 -16.34 -1.26
C LYS A 17 1.12 -15.73 -1.08
N ARG A 18 1.33 -14.51 -1.56
CA ARG A 18 2.63 -13.81 -1.57
C ARG A 18 3.21 -13.59 -0.18
N PHE A 19 2.36 -13.38 0.81
CA PHE A 19 2.81 -13.03 2.15
C PHE A 19 2.94 -14.27 3.01
N ASP A 20 4.09 -14.35 3.71
CA ASP A 20 4.27 -15.39 4.71
C ASP A 20 3.34 -15.17 5.92
N PRO A 21 3.03 -16.25 6.68
CA PRO A 21 2.11 -16.15 7.81
C PRO A 21 2.56 -15.21 8.92
N GLU A 22 3.87 -15.07 9.15
CA GLU A 22 4.42 -14.19 10.18
C GLU A 22 4.22 -12.73 9.81
N PHE A 23 4.52 -12.35 8.54
CA PHE A 23 4.24 -11.02 8.04
C PHE A 23 2.74 -10.71 8.11
N ALA A 24 1.89 -11.63 7.68
CA ALA A 24 0.45 -11.45 7.70
C ALA A 24 -0.08 -11.23 9.12
N ALA A 25 0.40 -11.99 10.11
CA ALA A 25 0.03 -11.86 11.51
C ALA A 25 0.47 -10.51 12.11
N ARG A 26 1.67 -10.03 11.78
CA ARG A 26 2.14 -8.70 12.20
C ARG A 26 1.29 -7.59 11.56
N TYR A 27 1.09 -7.65 10.26
CA TYR A 27 0.31 -6.67 9.52
C TYR A 27 -1.12 -6.53 10.04
N ALA A 28 -1.76 -7.65 10.41
CA ALA A 28 -3.10 -7.69 10.96
C ALA A 28 -3.26 -6.93 12.28
N GLN A 29 -2.19 -6.60 12.98
CA GLN A 29 -2.25 -5.83 14.23
C GLN A 29 -2.65 -4.38 14.02
N TRP A 30 -2.40 -3.79 12.84
CA TRP A 30 -2.71 -2.38 12.56
C TRP A 30 -3.46 -2.14 11.25
N ALA A 31 -3.57 -3.16 10.39
CA ALA A 31 -4.13 -3.02 9.06
C ALA A 31 -4.88 -4.27 8.63
N THR A 32 -5.77 -4.09 7.68
CA THR A 32 -6.41 -5.20 6.96
C THR A 32 -6.15 -5.01 5.47
N ARG A 33 -5.42 -5.94 4.87
CA ARG A 33 -5.32 -6.01 3.41
C ARG A 33 -6.59 -6.63 2.87
N ILE A 34 -7.25 -5.91 1.97
CA ILE A 34 -8.56 -6.32 1.46
C ILE A 34 -8.41 -7.10 0.18
N LEU A 35 -7.68 -6.52 -0.78
CA LEU A 35 -7.56 -7.07 -2.13
C LEU A 35 -6.13 -6.93 -2.65
N TRP A 36 -5.78 -7.84 -3.54
CA TRP A 36 -4.57 -7.83 -4.32
C TRP A 36 -4.91 -8.27 -5.75
N MET A 37 -4.47 -7.49 -6.72
CA MET A 37 -4.54 -7.84 -8.12
C MET A 37 -3.14 -7.79 -8.73
N ASP A 38 -2.80 -8.77 -9.52
CA ASP A 38 -1.61 -8.83 -10.36
C ASP A 38 -1.87 -9.82 -11.51
N ASP A 39 -0.88 -10.10 -12.32
CA ASP A 39 -1.01 -10.99 -13.46
C ASP A 39 -1.22 -12.48 -13.10
N LYS A 40 -0.98 -12.87 -11.86
CA LYS A 40 -1.29 -14.22 -11.34
C LYS A 40 -2.72 -14.34 -10.83
N VAL A 41 -3.35 -13.23 -10.48
CA VAL A 41 -4.74 -13.20 -10.03
C VAL A 41 -5.68 -13.01 -11.21
N VAL A 42 -5.34 -12.09 -12.11
CA VAL A 42 -6.07 -11.84 -13.37
C VAL A 42 -5.03 -11.70 -14.49
N ASP A 43 -5.08 -12.60 -15.46
CA ASP A 43 -4.15 -12.61 -16.58
C ASP A 43 -4.11 -11.25 -17.31
N GLY A 44 -2.90 -10.71 -17.47
CA GLY A 44 -2.66 -9.40 -18.09
C GLY A 44 -2.89 -8.18 -17.18
N ALA A 45 -3.28 -8.36 -15.93
CA ALA A 45 -3.44 -7.23 -15.01
C ALA A 45 -2.09 -6.67 -14.55
N PHE A 46 -2.02 -5.34 -14.41
CA PHE A 46 -0.95 -4.73 -13.63
C PHE A 46 -1.27 -4.79 -12.13
N GLN A 47 -0.25 -4.59 -11.30
CA GLN A 47 -0.40 -4.79 -9.86
C GLN A 47 -1.15 -3.64 -9.20
N MET A 48 -2.08 -3.97 -8.30
CA MET A 48 -2.69 -3.06 -7.32
C MET A 48 -3.02 -3.82 -6.05
N ASN A 49 -2.79 -3.19 -4.91
CA ASN A 49 -3.28 -3.70 -3.63
C ASN A 49 -3.93 -2.60 -2.80
N VAL A 50 -4.87 -3.00 -1.96
CA VAL A 50 -5.65 -2.08 -1.13
C VAL A 50 -5.78 -2.59 0.29
N SER A 51 -5.72 -1.66 1.24
CA SER A 51 -5.77 -1.95 2.66
C SER A 51 -6.53 -0.85 3.42
N TRP A 52 -7.03 -1.21 4.61
CA TRP A 52 -7.43 -0.27 5.63
C TRP A 52 -6.41 -0.25 6.75
N TYR A 53 -5.96 0.93 7.15
CA TYR A 53 -5.21 1.15 8.38
C TYR A 53 -6.17 1.60 9.47
N PHE A 54 -6.16 0.94 10.62
CA PHE A 54 -7.10 1.23 11.70
C PHE A 54 -6.43 1.66 13.01
N ARG A 55 -5.12 1.48 13.15
CA ARG A 55 -4.31 1.96 14.27
C ARG A 55 -2.84 1.98 13.91
N PRO A 56 -2.01 2.79 14.60
CA PRO A 56 -0.56 2.63 14.50
C PRO A 56 -0.13 1.28 15.10
N PRO A 57 0.98 0.67 14.63
CA PRO A 57 1.56 -0.49 15.31
C PRO A 57 2.03 -0.11 16.73
N ALA A 58 2.01 -1.08 17.66
CA ALA A 58 2.43 -0.86 19.05
C ALA A 58 3.88 -0.39 19.16
N THR A 59 4.76 -0.87 18.27
CA THR A 59 6.12 -0.36 18.10
C THR A 59 6.20 0.30 16.74
N PRO A 60 6.60 1.59 16.64
CA PRO A 60 6.78 2.24 15.35
C PRO A 60 7.72 1.42 14.48
N MET A 61 7.24 0.98 13.33
CA MET A 61 8.02 0.23 12.36
C MET A 61 7.59 0.64 10.96
N PRO A 62 8.53 0.66 10.02
CA PRO A 62 8.19 0.95 8.63
C PRO A 62 7.25 -0.13 8.07
N GLU A 63 6.13 0.30 7.54
CA GLU A 63 5.30 -0.57 6.73
C GLU A 63 6.03 -0.86 5.41
N GLY A 64 5.96 -2.10 4.93
CA GLY A 64 6.62 -2.49 3.68
C GLY A 64 8.15 -2.56 3.73
N GLY A 65 8.75 -2.44 4.90
CA GLY A 65 10.20 -2.67 5.10
C GLY A 65 11.05 -1.44 4.90
N GLY A 66 11.71 -0.71 4.83
CA GLY A 66 12.60 0.42 4.69
C GLY A 66 12.70 0.96 3.26
N PRO A 67 13.66 1.82 3.00
CA PRO A 67 13.85 2.44 1.69
C PRO A 67 14.08 1.42 0.58
N HIS A 68 13.40 1.61 -0.54
CA HIS A 68 13.50 0.73 -1.72
C HIS A 68 13.15 1.48 -3.01
N THR A 69 13.38 0.83 -4.13
CA THR A 69 12.97 1.30 -5.46
C THR A 69 12.15 0.22 -6.17
N HIS A 70 11.45 0.62 -7.22
CA HIS A 70 10.82 -0.30 -8.18
C HIS A 70 11.34 -0.03 -9.58
N ASP A 71 11.35 -1.05 -10.42
CA ASP A 71 11.62 -0.93 -11.85
C ASP A 71 10.32 -0.66 -12.64
N ALA A 72 9.45 0.15 -12.08
CA ALA A 72 8.19 0.60 -12.64
C ALA A 72 7.74 1.88 -11.94
N ASP A 73 6.87 2.65 -12.60
CA ASP A 73 6.19 3.77 -11.95
C ASP A 73 5.17 3.24 -10.94
N GLU A 74 5.00 3.96 -9.84
CA GLU A 74 4.07 3.63 -8.76
C GLU A 74 3.19 4.82 -8.41
N ILE A 75 1.92 4.55 -8.10
CA ILE A 75 1.04 5.50 -7.43
C ILE A 75 0.66 4.93 -6.08
N ILE A 76 0.80 5.76 -5.05
CA ILE A 76 0.42 5.45 -3.67
C ILE A 76 -0.69 6.41 -3.26
N GLY A 77 -1.75 5.89 -2.65
CA GLY A 77 -2.87 6.69 -2.18
C GLY A 77 -3.15 6.49 -0.69
N PHE A 78 -3.47 7.58 -0.02
CA PHE A 78 -3.98 7.61 1.35
C PHE A 78 -5.22 8.48 1.41
N PHE A 79 -6.31 7.92 1.93
CA PHE A 79 -7.59 8.62 1.99
C PHE A 79 -8.23 8.49 3.36
N GLY A 80 -8.68 9.62 3.89
CA GLY A 80 -9.57 9.64 5.05
C GLY A 80 -11.00 9.25 4.69
N ASN A 81 -11.81 9.08 5.72
CA ASN A 81 -13.21 8.66 5.57
C ASN A 81 -14.21 9.60 6.27
N ASN A 82 -13.85 10.87 6.42
CA ASN A 82 -14.76 11.87 6.95
C ASN A 82 -15.66 12.42 5.83
N PRO A 83 -16.97 12.13 5.83
CA PRO A 83 -17.86 12.59 4.76
C PRO A 83 -18.06 14.12 4.74
N GLN A 84 -17.81 14.82 5.86
CA GLN A 84 -17.89 16.29 5.95
C GLN A 84 -16.61 16.98 5.47
N ASP A 85 -15.48 16.28 5.49
CA ASP A 85 -14.20 16.77 4.98
C ASP A 85 -13.38 15.61 4.37
N PRO A 86 -13.54 15.34 3.08
CA PRO A 86 -12.85 14.23 2.40
C PRO A 86 -11.32 14.46 2.28
N TYR A 87 -10.85 15.68 2.52
CA TYR A 87 -9.42 15.99 2.53
C TYR A 87 -8.75 15.69 3.87
N ASP A 88 -9.51 15.57 4.95
CA ASP A 88 -8.98 15.17 6.26
C ASP A 88 -8.60 13.69 6.23
N LEU A 89 -7.30 13.40 6.38
CA LEU A 89 -6.80 12.03 6.42
C LEU A 89 -7.33 11.27 7.64
N GLY A 90 -7.64 11.96 8.74
CA GLY A 90 -8.01 11.33 10.01
C GLY A 90 -6.84 10.64 10.69
N GLY A 91 -5.64 11.16 10.50
CA GLY A 91 -4.41 10.63 11.07
C GLY A 91 -3.17 11.37 10.59
N GLU A 92 -2.03 10.77 10.84
CA GLU A 92 -0.73 11.32 10.46
C GLU A 92 0.19 10.19 9.98
N ILE A 93 0.74 10.36 8.79
CA ILE A 93 1.66 9.41 8.16
C ILE A 93 2.97 10.13 7.85
N GLU A 94 4.09 9.55 8.29
CA GLU A 94 5.42 9.94 7.83
C GLU A 94 5.77 9.12 6.59
N PHE A 95 6.13 9.80 5.52
CA PHE A 95 6.50 9.18 4.26
C PHE A 95 7.75 9.84 3.67
N TRP A 96 8.67 9.05 3.16
CA TRP A 96 9.93 9.52 2.61
C TRP A 96 10.00 9.33 1.10
N LEU A 97 10.42 10.40 0.41
CA LEU A 97 10.81 10.40 -1.00
C LEU A 97 12.27 10.83 -1.06
N GLU A 98 13.13 9.96 -1.57
CA GLU A 98 14.59 10.11 -1.50
C GLU A 98 15.05 10.38 -0.06
N ASP A 99 15.66 11.51 0.21
CA ASP A 99 16.11 11.96 1.54
C ASP A 99 15.17 12.99 2.20
N GLU A 100 13.99 13.21 1.61
CA GLU A 100 13.03 14.19 2.09
C GLU A 100 11.87 13.53 2.84
N LYS A 101 11.67 13.99 4.08
CA LYS A 101 10.57 13.54 4.93
C LYS A 101 9.32 14.38 4.71
N HIS A 102 8.19 13.72 4.50
CA HIS A 102 6.87 14.32 4.40
C HIS A 102 5.97 13.85 5.54
N ILE A 103 5.25 14.77 6.15
CA ILE A 103 4.20 14.49 7.14
C ILE A 103 2.86 14.71 6.48
N LEU A 104 2.11 13.64 6.29
CA LEU A 104 0.85 13.62 5.56
C LEU A 104 -0.31 13.63 6.56
N THR A 105 -1.14 14.66 6.47
CA THR A 105 -2.36 14.83 7.28
C THR A 105 -3.61 15.03 6.42
N LYS A 106 -3.44 15.02 5.11
CA LYS A 106 -4.51 15.15 4.13
C LYS A 106 -4.57 13.93 3.23
N SER A 107 -5.76 13.62 2.73
CA SER A 107 -5.93 12.65 1.65
C SER A 107 -5.08 13.05 0.45
N CYS A 108 -4.30 12.13 -0.10
CA CYS A 108 -3.35 12.45 -1.16
C CYS A 108 -3.06 11.26 -2.09
N LEU A 109 -2.56 11.62 -3.26
CA LEU A 109 -1.91 10.71 -4.20
C LEU A 109 -0.44 11.08 -4.30
N ILE A 110 0.41 10.08 -4.33
CA ILE A 110 1.86 10.23 -4.49
C ILE A 110 2.27 9.48 -5.75
N PHE A 111 2.89 10.17 -6.68
CA PHE A 111 3.53 9.55 -7.85
C PHE A 111 5.01 9.32 -7.55
N VAL A 112 5.43 8.06 -7.66
CA VAL A 112 6.81 7.65 -7.49
C VAL A 112 7.33 7.19 -8.85
N PRO A 113 8.17 7.99 -9.53
CA PRO A 113 8.77 7.59 -10.80
C PRO A 113 9.62 6.33 -10.62
N ARG A 114 9.69 5.53 -11.68
CA ARG A 114 10.60 4.38 -11.77
C ARG A 114 11.99 4.74 -11.26
N GLY A 115 12.52 3.94 -10.36
CA GLY A 115 13.87 4.11 -9.80
C GLY A 115 14.00 5.13 -8.68
N MET A 116 12.96 5.90 -8.35
CA MET A 116 12.99 6.80 -7.20
C MET A 116 12.93 6.00 -5.90
N LYS A 117 13.87 6.28 -5.00
CA LYS A 117 13.87 5.71 -3.66
C LYS A 117 12.73 6.31 -2.83
N HIS A 118 11.98 5.47 -2.15
CA HIS A 118 10.88 5.88 -1.28
C HIS A 118 10.75 4.93 -0.09
N CYS A 119 9.91 5.31 0.87
CA CYS A 119 9.82 4.74 2.20
C CYS A 119 11.04 5.10 3.08
N PRO A 120 10.99 4.96 4.39
CA PRO A 120 9.92 4.28 5.15
C PRO A 120 8.58 5.01 5.10
N LEU A 121 7.50 4.21 5.26
CA LEU A 121 6.16 4.66 5.55
C LEU A 121 5.86 4.32 7.01
N ILE A 122 5.56 5.32 7.83
CA ILE A 122 5.34 5.14 9.26
C ILE A 122 4.00 5.75 9.64
N LEU A 123 3.10 4.93 10.17
CA LEU A 123 1.84 5.40 10.74
C LEU A 123 2.13 6.04 12.10
N ARG A 124 1.97 7.36 12.20
CA ARG A 124 2.19 8.14 13.43
C ARG A 124 0.93 8.19 14.28
N ARG A 125 -0.21 8.37 13.64
CA ARG A 125 -1.53 8.46 14.29
C ARG A 125 -2.61 8.00 13.32
N VAL A 126 -3.61 7.29 13.83
CA VAL A 126 -4.82 6.91 13.11
C VAL A 126 -6.01 7.21 14.02
N ASP A 127 -6.72 8.29 13.74
CA ASP A 127 -7.90 8.70 14.51
C ASP A 127 -9.17 8.01 13.99
N ARG A 128 -9.21 7.78 12.67
CA ARG A 128 -10.22 7.02 11.94
C ARG A 128 -9.54 6.14 10.89
N PRO A 129 -10.14 5.02 10.49
CA PRO A 129 -9.55 4.17 9.47
C PRO A 129 -9.13 4.94 8.22
N ILE A 130 -7.92 4.68 7.75
CA ILE A 130 -7.34 5.29 6.54
C ILE A 130 -7.34 4.25 5.44
N PHE A 131 -7.94 4.58 4.30
CA PHE A 131 -7.86 3.76 3.10
C PHE A 131 -6.53 3.99 2.40
N HIS A 132 -5.86 2.91 2.07
CA HIS A 132 -4.56 2.93 1.41
C HIS A 132 -4.56 2.01 0.20
N PHE A 133 -3.96 2.46 -0.88
CA PHE A 133 -3.63 1.59 -2.01
C PHE A 133 -2.24 1.91 -2.56
N THR A 134 -1.65 0.92 -3.21
CA THR A 134 -0.55 1.12 -4.14
C THR A 134 -0.84 0.43 -5.45
N THR A 135 -0.33 0.97 -6.54
CA THR A 135 -0.37 0.34 -7.85
C THR A 135 0.93 0.61 -8.59
N VAL A 136 1.49 -0.43 -9.19
CA VAL A 136 2.68 -0.33 -10.06
C VAL A 136 2.31 -0.72 -11.48
N THR A 137 2.98 -0.10 -12.47
CA THR A 137 2.70 -0.33 -13.89
C THR A 137 3.27 -1.65 -14.43
N SER A 138 3.64 -2.55 -13.53
CA SER A 138 4.13 -3.91 -13.81
C SER A 138 3.09 -4.95 -13.37
N GLY A 139 3.07 -6.12 -14.00
CA GLY A 139 2.24 -7.26 -13.60
C GLY A 139 2.62 -7.88 -12.26
N GLN A 140 3.79 -7.56 -11.73
CA GLN A 140 4.31 -8.03 -10.44
C GLN A 140 4.82 -6.87 -9.61
N TYR A 141 4.62 -6.97 -8.29
CA TYR A 141 5.20 -6.04 -7.35
C TYR A 141 6.58 -6.53 -6.92
N GLU A 142 7.63 -5.87 -7.36
CA GLU A 142 9.01 -6.19 -7.06
C GLU A 142 9.72 -5.01 -6.41
N LEU A 143 10.47 -5.31 -5.35
CA LEU A 143 11.27 -4.33 -4.61
C LEU A 143 12.74 -4.51 -4.95
N ILE A 144 13.42 -3.39 -5.20
CA ILE A 144 14.88 -3.32 -5.20
C ILE A 144 15.31 -2.64 -3.89
N LYS A 145 15.78 -3.43 -2.92
CA LYS A 145 16.24 -2.90 -1.65
C LYS A 145 17.55 -2.14 -1.82
N GLN A 146 17.63 -0.96 -1.21
CA GLN A 146 18.90 -0.25 -1.11
C GLN A 146 19.81 -0.95 -0.12
N GLU A 147 21.03 -1.30 -0.54
CA GLU A 147 22.06 -1.78 0.39
C GLU A 147 22.41 -0.63 1.35
N LYS A 148 22.51 -0.96 2.63
CA LYS A 148 23.08 -0.02 3.60
C LYS A 148 24.51 0.23 3.16
N LYS A 149 24.86 1.44 2.74
CA LYS A 149 26.26 1.83 2.60
C LYS A 149 26.89 1.70 3.99
N GLN A 150 27.84 0.78 4.09
CA GLN A 150 28.66 0.63 5.27
C GLN A 150 29.51 1.87 5.47
#